data_d59833a4f31cc1025694191b9d22cfb0
#
_entry.id   d59833a4f31cc1025694191b9d22cfb0
#
_cell.length_a   1.000
_cell.length_b   1.000
_cell.length_c   1.000
_cell.angle_alpha   90.00
_cell.angle_beta   90.00
_cell.angle_gamma   90.00
#
_symmetry.space_group_name_H-M   'P 1'
#
loop_
_entity.id
_entity.type
_entity.pdbx_description
1 polymer ?
#
loop_
_entity_poly.entity_id
_entity_poly.type
_entity_poly.pdbx_seq_one_letter_code
_entity_poly.pdbx_strand_id
1 'polypeptide(L)'
;MLLTFSYDVFAKAKKFTLSNGMQVVVVENNRAPVIAQMIWYNFGSNVEQKGKSGLAHFMEHLMFKGTKKYPDSYYSNFISKIGGSENAFTSYDYTAYYQIYPSEHFEKIIELEADRMKNLTKENRNF
;
A
#
# COMPACT_ATOMS: atom_id res chain seq x y z
N MET A 1 22.03 -17.36 39.78
CA MET A 1 22.66 -16.82 38.57
C MET A 1 21.74 -17.17 37.41
N LEU A 2 20.88 -16.22 36.99
CA LEU A 2 19.94 -16.42 35.91
C LEU A 2 20.66 -16.07 34.60
N LEU A 3 20.89 -17.07 33.76
CA LEU A 3 21.39 -16.87 32.39
C LEU A 3 20.21 -16.43 31.50
N THR A 4 20.13 -15.15 31.19
CA THR A 4 19.20 -14.63 30.15
C THR A 4 19.79 -14.88 28.78
N PHE A 5 19.25 -15.86 28.06
CA PHE A 5 19.54 -16.03 26.64
C PHE A 5 18.75 -14.99 25.84
N SER A 6 19.44 -13.96 25.36
CA SER A 6 18.90 -13.05 24.36
C SER A 6 18.95 -13.77 23.00
N TYR A 7 17.81 -14.19 22.48
CA TYR A 7 17.70 -14.60 21.07
C TYR A 7 17.57 -13.35 20.22
N ASP A 8 18.63 -12.99 19.51
CA ASP A 8 18.55 -12.00 18.45
C ASP A 8 17.75 -12.59 17.27
N VAL A 9 16.44 -12.30 17.27
CA VAL A 9 15.59 -12.66 16.12
C VAL A 9 15.81 -11.60 15.03
N PHE A 10 16.84 -11.77 14.22
CA PHE A 10 16.99 -11.00 12.99
C PHE A 10 15.97 -11.48 11.97
N ALA A 11 14.93 -10.69 11.73
CA ALA A 11 14.03 -10.92 10.61
C ALA A 11 14.83 -10.80 9.30
N LYS A 12 15.00 -11.92 8.55
CA LYS A 12 15.68 -11.92 7.27
C LYS A 12 14.78 -11.25 6.22
N ALA A 13 15.19 -10.07 5.78
CA ALA A 13 14.56 -9.41 4.63
C ALA A 13 15.01 -10.10 3.33
N LYS A 14 14.05 -10.52 2.50
CA LYS A 14 14.27 -10.99 1.13
C LYS A 14 13.95 -9.85 0.16
N LYS A 15 14.87 -9.51 -0.74
CA LYS A 15 14.67 -8.48 -1.76
C LYS A 15 14.78 -9.09 -3.15
N PHE A 16 13.83 -8.74 -4.03
CA PHE A 16 13.85 -9.14 -5.44
C PHE A 16 13.18 -8.05 -6.29
N THR A 17 13.36 -8.15 -7.62
CA THR A 17 12.79 -7.20 -8.57
C THR A 17 11.88 -7.98 -9.53
N LEU A 18 10.67 -7.49 -9.73
CA LEU A 18 9.73 -8.03 -10.71
C LEU A 18 10.13 -7.65 -12.14
N SER A 19 9.58 -8.35 -13.14
CA SER A 19 9.87 -8.10 -14.56
C SER A 19 9.53 -6.68 -15.03
N ASN A 20 8.61 -6.02 -14.37
CA ASN A 20 8.24 -4.62 -14.62
C ASN A 20 9.14 -3.59 -13.91
N GLY A 21 10.20 -4.03 -13.23
CA GLY A 21 11.16 -3.17 -12.50
C GLY A 21 10.75 -2.84 -11.05
N MET A 22 9.58 -3.28 -10.59
CA MET A 22 9.14 -3.05 -9.21
C MET A 22 10.03 -3.82 -8.23
N GLN A 23 10.56 -3.11 -7.24
CA GLN A 23 11.33 -3.73 -6.15
C GLN A 23 10.38 -4.21 -5.05
N VAL A 24 10.61 -5.45 -4.61
CA VAL A 24 9.83 -6.06 -3.54
C VAL A 24 10.75 -6.45 -2.40
N VAL A 25 10.36 -6.12 -1.18
CA VAL A 25 11.02 -6.52 0.06
C VAL A 25 10.03 -7.30 0.91
N VAL A 26 10.39 -8.50 1.30
CA VAL A 26 9.58 -9.35 2.16
C VAL A 26 10.31 -9.60 3.47
N VAL A 27 9.64 -9.35 4.58
CA VAL A 27 10.13 -9.62 5.93
C VAL A 27 9.19 -10.63 6.58
N GLU A 28 9.67 -11.84 6.85
CA GLU A 28 8.88 -12.88 7.49
C GLU A 28 8.77 -12.63 9.00
N ASN A 29 7.53 -12.62 9.50
CA ASN A 29 7.23 -12.56 10.93
C ASN A 29 5.99 -13.42 11.23
N ASN A 30 6.21 -14.59 11.79
CA ASN A 30 5.17 -15.61 12.02
C ASN A 30 4.46 -15.48 13.39
N ARG A 31 4.46 -14.30 14.01
CA ARG A 31 3.82 -14.09 15.32
C ARG A 31 2.30 -14.04 15.26
N ALA A 32 1.75 -13.64 14.11
CA ALA A 32 0.31 -13.57 13.87
C ALA A 32 0.01 -13.82 12.39
N PRO A 33 -1.20 -14.35 12.05
CA PRO A 33 -1.62 -14.60 10.67
C PRO A 33 -2.10 -13.32 9.98
N VAL A 34 -1.28 -12.27 9.98
CA VAL A 34 -1.57 -10.98 9.36
C VAL A 34 -0.44 -10.57 8.43
N ILE A 35 -0.79 -9.76 7.43
CA ILE A 35 0.16 -9.12 6.52
C ILE A 35 0.06 -7.61 6.73
N ALA A 36 1.23 -6.98 6.91
CA ALA A 36 1.40 -5.54 6.75
C ALA A 36 2.03 -5.30 5.37
N GLN A 37 1.25 -4.77 4.45
CA GLN A 37 1.67 -4.45 3.09
C GLN A 37 1.86 -2.94 2.95
N MET A 38 2.90 -2.51 2.23
CA MET A 38 3.13 -1.11 1.93
C MET A 38 3.61 -0.95 0.48
N ILE A 39 2.99 -0.05 -0.25
CA ILE A 39 3.37 0.33 -1.62
C ILE A 39 3.88 1.76 -1.60
N TRP A 40 5.08 1.95 -2.14
CA TRP A 40 5.76 3.23 -2.21
C TRP A 40 5.83 3.71 -3.66
N TYR A 41 5.33 4.92 -3.89
CA TYR A 41 5.47 5.64 -5.15
C TYR A 41 6.52 6.72 -5.00
N ASN A 42 7.50 6.72 -5.87
CA ASN A 42 8.59 7.72 -5.91
C ASN A 42 8.08 9.04 -6.52
N PHE A 43 7.00 9.56 -5.94
CA PHE A 43 6.27 10.74 -6.36
C PHE A 43 5.70 11.43 -5.13
N GLY A 44 6.08 12.68 -4.91
CA GLY A 44 5.64 13.50 -3.79
C GLY A 44 5.52 14.97 -4.20
N SER A 45 5.48 15.87 -3.24
CA SER A 45 5.30 17.31 -3.52
C SER A 45 6.49 17.97 -4.22
N ASN A 46 7.68 17.35 -4.22
CA ASN A 46 8.89 17.85 -4.88
C ASN A 46 8.78 17.93 -6.41
N VAL A 47 7.90 17.11 -7.03
CA VAL A 47 7.71 17.11 -8.49
C VAL A 47 6.53 17.99 -8.94
N GLU A 48 5.88 18.67 -8.01
CA GLU A 48 4.77 19.56 -8.30
C GLU A 48 5.26 20.83 -9.01
N GLN A 49 4.57 21.21 -10.08
CA GLN A 49 4.85 22.44 -10.79
C GLN A 49 4.41 23.65 -9.94
N LYS A 50 5.14 24.76 -10.08
CA LYS A 50 4.77 26.02 -9.44
C LYS A 50 3.33 26.41 -9.79
N GLY A 51 2.52 26.69 -8.78
CA GLY A 51 1.08 26.97 -8.92
C GLY A 51 0.15 25.76 -8.94
N LYS A 52 0.69 24.53 -8.78
CA LYS A 52 -0.07 23.28 -8.71
C LYS A 52 0.23 22.51 -7.43
N SER A 53 0.42 23.24 -6.34
CA SER A 53 0.69 22.65 -5.03
C SER A 53 -0.49 21.82 -4.54
N GLY A 54 -0.20 20.66 -3.95
CA GLY A 54 -1.20 19.71 -3.45
C GLY A 54 -1.65 18.66 -4.46
N LEU A 55 -1.07 18.61 -5.66
CA LEU A 55 -1.43 17.62 -6.69
C LEU A 55 -1.10 16.19 -6.24
N ALA A 56 0.04 15.98 -5.57
CA ALA A 56 0.42 14.67 -5.06
C ALA A 56 -0.57 14.18 -3.99
N HIS A 57 -0.97 15.03 -3.06
CA HIS A 57 -1.97 14.74 -2.04
C HIS A 57 -3.36 14.52 -2.65
N PHE A 58 -3.72 15.28 -3.68
CA PHE A 58 -4.96 15.05 -4.42
C PHE A 58 -4.97 13.68 -5.11
N MET A 59 -3.87 13.28 -5.73
CA MET A 59 -3.72 11.93 -6.31
C MET A 59 -3.83 10.83 -5.25
N GLU A 60 -3.31 11.04 -4.04
CA GLU A 60 -3.51 10.14 -2.92
C GLU A 60 -5.00 9.89 -2.66
N HIS A 61 -5.82 10.94 -2.56
CA HIS A 61 -7.26 10.79 -2.37
C HIS A 61 -7.95 10.08 -3.54
N LEU A 62 -7.52 10.33 -4.79
CA LEU A 62 -8.09 9.66 -5.95
C LEU A 62 -7.87 8.14 -5.92
N MET A 63 -6.76 7.68 -5.39
CA MET A 63 -6.42 6.26 -5.29
C MET A 63 -7.44 5.46 -4.43
N PHE A 64 -8.21 6.10 -3.58
CA PHE A 64 -9.26 5.47 -2.77
C PHE A 64 -10.63 5.44 -3.46
N LYS A 65 -10.81 6.15 -4.59
CA LYS A 65 -12.11 6.24 -5.29
C LYS A 65 -12.47 4.98 -6.07
N GLY A 66 -11.49 4.13 -6.37
CA GLY A 66 -11.70 2.87 -7.08
C GLY A 66 -11.38 2.93 -8.57
N THR A 67 -11.71 1.84 -9.24
CA THR A 67 -11.46 1.61 -10.66
C THR A 67 -12.76 1.26 -11.37
N LYS A 68 -12.75 1.12 -12.70
CA LYS A 68 -13.92 0.63 -13.45
C LYS A 68 -14.33 -0.79 -13.01
N LYS A 69 -13.37 -1.63 -12.66
CA LYS A 69 -13.62 -3.01 -12.19
C LYS A 69 -14.09 -3.04 -10.73
N TYR A 70 -13.57 -2.14 -9.90
CA TYR A 70 -13.83 -2.05 -8.48
C TYR A 70 -14.21 -0.61 -8.10
N PRO A 71 -15.44 -0.17 -8.43
CA PRO A 71 -15.89 1.21 -8.22
C PRO A 71 -16.20 1.50 -6.75
N ASP A 72 -16.52 2.77 -6.47
CA ASP A 72 -17.14 3.23 -5.23
C ASP A 72 -16.41 2.81 -3.94
N SER A 73 -15.07 3.02 -3.92
CA SER A 73 -14.24 2.65 -2.76
C SER A 73 -14.32 1.17 -2.39
N TYR A 74 -14.56 0.30 -3.39
CA TYR A 74 -14.67 -1.14 -3.18
C TYR A 74 -13.49 -1.71 -2.38
N TYR A 75 -12.26 -1.26 -2.67
CA TYR A 75 -11.06 -1.73 -1.99
C TYR A 75 -11.12 -1.40 -0.48
N SER A 76 -11.40 -0.16 -0.13
CA SER A 76 -11.54 0.29 1.26
C SER A 76 -12.62 -0.47 2.00
N ASN A 77 -13.77 -0.66 1.35
CA ASN A 77 -14.88 -1.43 1.91
C ASN A 77 -14.52 -2.90 2.11
N PHE A 78 -13.76 -3.48 1.18
CA PHE A 78 -13.28 -4.85 1.31
C PHE A 78 -12.31 -5.01 2.50
N ILE A 79 -11.30 -4.12 2.62
CA ILE A 79 -10.36 -4.10 3.76
C ILE A 79 -11.11 -4.01 5.09
N SER A 80 -12.05 -3.09 5.21
CA SER A 80 -12.87 -2.93 6.42
C SER A 80 -13.69 -4.19 6.74
N LYS A 81 -14.31 -4.80 5.72
CA LYS A 81 -15.14 -6.00 5.88
C LYS A 81 -14.36 -7.21 6.41
N ILE A 82 -13.10 -7.36 6.05
CA ILE A 82 -12.24 -8.46 6.52
C ILE A 82 -11.52 -8.14 7.83
N GLY A 83 -11.87 -7.03 8.50
CA GLY A 83 -11.26 -6.61 9.76
C GLY A 83 -9.86 -6.02 9.60
N GLY A 84 -9.48 -5.62 8.40
CA GLY A 84 -8.22 -4.94 8.12
C GLY A 84 -8.30 -3.43 8.35
N SER A 85 -7.16 -2.77 8.20
CA SER A 85 -7.04 -1.31 8.20
C SER A 85 -6.19 -0.87 7.02
N GLU A 86 -6.47 0.33 6.51
CA GLU A 86 -5.67 0.96 5.47
C GLU A 86 -5.48 2.44 5.75
N ASN A 87 -4.40 2.98 5.21
CA ASN A 87 -4.17 4.42 5.18
C ASN A 87 -3.14 4.75 4.09
N ALA A 88 -2.91 6.04 3.89
CA ALA A 88 -1.87 6.57 3.02
C ALA A 88 -1.27 7.83 3.61
N PHE A 89 -0.14 8.24 3.08
CA PHE A 89 0.46 9.54 3.36
C PHE A 89 1.30 10.01 2.19
N THR A 90 1.25 11.31 1.94
CA THR A 90 2.07 12.00 0.96
C THR A 90 3.14 12.81 1.67
N SER A 91 4.38 12.67 1.22
CA SER A 91 5.55 13.40 1.70
C SER A 91 6.16 14.24 0.57
N TYR A 92 7.34 14.84 0.82
CA TYR A 92 8.07 15.61 -0.17
C TYR A 92 8.52 14.74 -1.35
N ASP A 93 9.12 13.56 -1.09
CA ASP A 93 9.73 12.72 -2.11
C ASP A 93 8.89 11.51 -2.53
N TYR A 94 7.87 11.15 -1.77
CA TYR A 94 7.11 9.92 -2.00
C TYR A 94 5.67 10.00 -1.50
N THR A 95 4.83 9.12 -2.03
CA THR A 95 3.49 8.80 -1.52
C THR A 95 3.45 7.32 -1.20
N ALA A 96 2.94 6.94 -0.03
CA ALA A 96 2.84 5.55 0.37
C ALA A 96 1.41 5.18 0.76
N TYR A 97 1.01 3.96 0.42
CA TYR A 97 -0.26 3.34 0.79
C TYR A 97 0.04 2.08 1.58
N TYR A 98 -0.63 1.86 2.69
CA TYR A 98 -0.41 0.67 3.48
C TYR A 98 -1.71 0.06 3.98
N GLN A 99 -1.69 -1.27 4.13
CA GLN A 99 -2.79 -2.08 4.61
C GLN A 99 -2.28 -3.11 5.61
N ILE A 100 -3.09 -3.39 6.63
CA ILE A 100 -2.89 -4.50 7.56
C ILE A 100 -4.14 -5.35 7.49
N TYR A 101 -3.99 -6.64 7.19
CA TYR A 101 -5.11 -7.53 6.95
C TYR A 101 -4.77 -9.00 7.25
N PRO A 102 -5.78 -9.89 7.49
CA PRO A 102 -5.57 -11.33 7.66
C PRO A 102 -4.91 -11.95 6.42
N SER A 103 -3.90 -12.79 6.62
CA SER A 103 -3.06 -13.35 5.55
C SER A 103 -3.81 -14.19 4.52
N GLU A 104 -4.95 -14.78 4.89
CA GLU A 104 -5.81 -15.55 3.98
C GLU A 104 -6.37 -14.72 2.81
N HIS A 105 -6.39 -13.39 2.94
CA HIS A 105 -6.87 -12.48 1.90
C HIS A 105 -5.77 -11.91 0.99
N PHE A 106 -4.53 -12.40 1.12
CA PHE A 106 -3.36 -11.85 0.41
C PHE A 106 -3.56 -11.76 -1.09
N GLU A 107 -3.98 -12.84 -1.74
CA GLU A 107 -4.17 -12.88 -3.20
C GLU A 107 -5.20 -11.83 -3.68
N LYS A 108 -6.31 -11.72 -2.94
CA LYS A 108 -7.35 -10.73 -3.28
C LYS A 108 -6.86 -9.29 -3.10
N ILE A 109 -6.11 -9.02 -2.05
CA ILE A 109 -5.55 -7.69 -1.80
C ILE A 109 -4.52 -7.32 -2.87
N ILE A 110 -3.65 -8.24 -3.27
CA ILE A 110 -2.69 -8.01 -4.37
C ILE A 110 -3.41 -7.77 -5.70
N GLU A 111 -4.49 -8.49 -5.99
CA GLU A 111 -5.31 -8.23 -7.19
C GLU A 111 -5.89 -6.81 -7.18
N LEU A 112 -6.48 -6.39 -6.05
CA LEU A 112 -7.08 -5.06 -5.90
C LEU A 112 -6.01 -3.96 -6.02
N GLU A 113 -4.85 -4.17 -5.41
CA GLU A 113 -3.73 -3.23 -5.48
C GLU A 113 -3.18 -3.10 -6.92
N ALA A 114 -2.98 -4.21 -7.61
CA ALA A 114 -2.51 -4.23 -9.00
C ALA A 114 -3.53 -3.54 -9.93
N ASP A 115 -4.83 -3.73 -9.71
CA ASP A 115 -5.87 -3.06 -10.46
C ASP A 115 -5.87 -1.54 -10.20
N ARG A 116 -5.76 -1.13 -8.94
CA ARG A 116 -5.65 0.28 -8.53
C ARG A 116 -4.43 0.97 -9.18
N MET A 117 -3.28 0.30 -9.20
CA MET A 117 -2.05 0.83 -9.81
C MET A 117 -2.19 1.07 -11.31
N LYS A 118 -2.95 0.24 -12.02
CA LYS A 118 -3.03 0.25 -13.47
C LYS A 118 -4.27 0.97 -14.02
N ASN A 119 -5.40 0.84 -13.34
CA ASN A 119 -6.73 1.11 -13.91
C ASN A 119 -7.50 2.21 -13.15
N LEU A 120 -6.80 3.08 -12.44
CA LEU A 120 -7.43 4.21 -11.76
C LEU A 120 -8.25 5.04 -12.76
N THR A 121 -9.56 5.14 -12.54
CA THR A 121 -10.44 5.85 -13.49
C THR A 121 -10.47 7.34 -13.21
N LYS A 122 -10.38 8.11 -14.31
CA LYS A 122 -10.59 9.57 -14.29
C LYS A 122 -12.09 9.93 -14.24
N GLU A 123 -12.98 8.95 -14.36
CA GLU A 123 -14.43 9.16 -14.60
C GLU A 123 -15.25 9.45 -13.35
N ASN A 124 -14.75 9.20 -12.15
CA ASN A 124 -15.43 9.58 -10.90
C ASN A 124 -15.19 11.05 -10.51
N ARG A 125 -15.13 11.94 -11.50
CA ARG A 125 -15.01 13.39 -11.30
C ARG A 125 -16.38 14.04 -11.20
N ASN A 126 -17.14 13.76 -10.18
CA ASN A 126 -18.17 14.67 -9.71
C ASN A 126 -17.53 15.53 -8.61
N PHE A 127 -16.80 16.57 -9.02
CA PHE A 127 -16.37 17.70 -8.23
C PHE A 127 -17.16 18.92 -8.63
#